data_224c36f8fb30a3cfb7afe58b5beaf7c6
#
_entry.id   224c36f8fb30a3cfb7afe58b5beaf7c6
#
_cell.length_a   1.000
_cell.length_b   1.000
_cell.length_c   1.000
_cell.angle_alpha   90.00
_cell.angle_beta   90.00
_cell.angle_gamma   90.00
#
_symmetry.space_group_name_H-M   'P 1'
#
loop_
_entity.id
_entity.type
_entity.pdbx_description
1 polymer ?
#
loop_
_entity_poly.entity_id
_entity_poly.type
_entity_poly.pdbx_seq_one_letter_code
_entity_poly.pdbx_strand_id
1 'polypeptide(L)'
;MFLLFPGEWHTYMPDQNTGWNEYWIGFNGKIIENWVKNGFFTKESPVFNIGLNEEIISLYKKAIIIAEAQEACYQQALSGIACNLISMAIYLSRNRDFSRSNIATQINNAKIAVQENINTITPEELAEITCMSYSKFRKIFKEYTGFAPAQYIQEIRINIAKEMLTNTSKSIKEIAFELGYENKDYFFTVFKKLTGSTPISYRKHTQGDSITPPEL
;
A
#
# COMPACT_ATOMS: atom_id res chain seq x y z
N MET A 1 4.76 9.62 -18.31
CA MET A 1 3.67 10.51 -17.85
C MET A 1 4.25 11.56 -16.93
N PHE A 2 3.71 12.76 -16.94
CA PHE A 2 4.16 13.83 -16.04
C PHE A 2 2.96 14.61 -15.49
N LEU A 3 3.14 15.26 -14.35
CA LEU A 3 2.15 16.12 -13.71
C LEU A 3 2.57 17.58 -13.86
N LEU A 4 1.62 18.44 -14.19
CA LEU A 4 1.79 19.89 -14.21
C LEU A 4 1.12 20.46 -12.95
N PHE A 5 1.90 21.18 -12.15
CA PHE A 5 1.43 21.79 -10.92
C PHE A 5 1.01 23.25 -11.16
N PRO A 6 -0.11 23.70 -10.58
CA PRO A 6 -0.54 25.09 -10.68
C PRO A 6 0.55 26.04 -10.15
N GLY A 7 0.78 27.13 -10.88
CA GLY A 7 1.76 28.14 -10.50
C GLY A 7 3.23 27.80 -10.76
N GLU A 8 3.54 26.60 -11.23
CA GLU A 8 4.91 26.22 -11.60
C GLU A 8 5.13 26.45 -13.10
N TRP A 9 6.23 27.12 -13.43
CA TRP A 9 6.61 27.30 -14.83
C TRP A 9 7.03 25.97 -15.44
N HIS A 10 6.58 25.69 -16.64
CA HIS A 10 6.91 24.47 -17.35
C HIS A 10 6.97 24.71 -18.86
N THR A 11 7.79 23.92 -19.55
CA THR A 11 7.83 23.84 -21.00
C THR A 11 8.07 22.40 -21.41
N TYR A 12 7.43 22.00 -22.49
CA TYR A 12 7.64 20.70 -23.13
C TYR A 12 7.31 20.85 -24.62
N MET A 13 7.94 20.03 -25.44
CA MET A 13 7.74 20.04 -26.87
C MET A 13 7.89 18.64 -27.45
N PRO A 14 7.23 18.34 -28.58
CA PRO A 14 7.43 17.08 -29.27
C PRO A 14 8.85 16.96 -29.80
N ASP A 15 9.31 15.71 -29.96
CA ASP A 15 10.49 15.42 -30.74
C ASP A 15 10.26 15.86 -32.19
N GLN A 16 11.23 16.55 -32.76
CA GLN A 16 11.09 17.15 -34.10
C GLN A 16 10.96 16.12 -35.23
N ASN A 17 11.46 14.90 -35.04
CA ASN A 17 11.47 13.85 -36.04
C ASN A 17 10.26 12.90 -35.90
N THR A 18 9.81 12.63 -34.68
CA THR A 18 8.77 11.62 -34.43
C THR A 18 7.45 12.21 -34.01
N GLY A 19 7.42 13.48 -33.59
CA GLY A 19 6.25 14.06 -32.96
C GLY A 19 5.85 13.34 -31.68
N TRP A 20 4.62 13.51 -31.21
CA TRP A 20 4.01 12.71 -30.15
C TRP A 20 2.49 12.68 -30.27
N ASN A 21 1.89 11.71 -29.59
CA ASN A 21 0.48 11.72 -29.23
C ASN A 21 0.37 11.91 -27.72
N GLU A 22 -0.45 12.87 -27.29
CA GLU A 22 -0.65 13.09 -25.87
C GLU A 22 -2.11 12.92 -25.46
N TYR A 23 -2.30 12.46 -24.23
CA TYR A 23 -3.56 12.50 -23.52
C TYR A 23 -3.35 13.34 -22.27
N TRP A 24 -4.29 14.21 -21.95
CA TRP A 24 -4.23 15.00 -20.74
C TRP A 24 -5.58 15.02 -20.01
N ILE A 25 -5.54 15.20 -18.70
CA ILE A 25 -6.70 15.35 -17.84
C ILE A 25 -6.36 16.36 -16.74
N GLY A 26 -7.22 17.34 -16.56
CA GLY A 26 -7.14 18.28 -15.45
C GLY A 26 -7.99 17.78 -14.28
N PHE A 27 -7.46 17.89 -13.06
CA PHE A 27 -8.16 17.48 -11.84
C PHE A 27 -7.73 18.34 -10.64
N ASN A 28 -8.63 18.45 -9.67
CA ASN A 28 -8.37 19.09 -8.39
C ASN A 28 -9.19 18.40 -7.28
N GLY A 29 -8.93 18.77 -6.04
CA GLY A 29 -9.73 18.34 -4.89
C GLY A 29 -8.91 17.84 -3.71
N LYS A 30 -9.60 17.69 -2.58
CA LYS A 30 -8.96 17.35 -1.28
C LYS A 30 -8.16 16.06 -1.28
N ILE A 31 -8.56 15.07 -2.08
CA ILE A 31 -7.82 13.80 -2.21
C ILE A 31 -6.43 14.08 -2.78
N ILE A 32 -6.36 14.87 -3.85
CA ILE A 32 -5.10 15.20 -4.52
C ILE A 32 -4.22 16.06 -3.62
N GLU A 33 -4.79 17.05 -2.95
CA GLU A 33 -4.08 17.89 -1.97
C GLU A 33 -3.47 17.04 -0.84
N ASN A 34 -4.22 16.06 -0.32
CA ASN A 34 -3.73 15.13 0.69
C ASN A 34 -2.61 14.22 0.15
N TRP A 35 -2.69 13.76 -1.08
CA TRP A 35 -1.64 12.95 -1.69
C TRP A 35 -0.34 13.74 -1.86
N VAL A 36 -0.41 14.99 -2.31
CA VAL A 36 0.75 15.90 -2.38
C VAL A 36 1.32 16.13 -0.98
N LYS A 37 0.48 16.47 0.00
CA LYS A 37 0.89 16.68 1.40
C LYS A 37 1.57 15.48 2.03
N ASN A 38 1.13 14.27 1.68
CA ASN A 38 1.70 13.01 2.18
C ASN A 38 2.89 12.50 1.32
N GLY A 39 3.32 13.25 0.32
CA GLY A 39 4.50 12.95 -0.49
C GLY A 39 4.32 11.78 -1.46
N PHE A 40 3.09 11.45 -1.86
CA PHE A 40 2.87 10.44 -2.91
C PHE A 40 3.43 10.88 -4.24
N PHE A 41 3.34 12.16 -4.55
CA PHE A 41 4.00 12.84 -5.66
C PHE A 41 4.27 14.31 -5.29
N THR A 42 5.30 14.89 -5.88
CA THR A 42 5.75 16.24 -5.55
C THR A 42 6.14 17.01 -6.81
N LYS A 43 6.21 18.33 -6.70
CA LYS A 43 6.63 19.20 -7.81
C LYS A 43 8.11 19.07 -8.17
N GLU A 44 8.93 18.58 -7.23
CA GLU A 44 10.36 18.33 -7.45
C GLU A 44 10.59 17.08 -8.29
N SER A 45 9.60 16.15 -8.35
CA SER A 45 9.67 14.91 -9.12
C SER A 45 8.37 14.67 -9.90
N PRO A 46 8.06 15.52 -10.90
CA PRO A 46 6.76 15.49 -11.59
C PRO A 46 6.66 14.40 -12.66
N VAL A 47 7.77 13.74 -13.02
CA VAL A 47 7.85 12.78 -14.13
C VAL A 47 7.79 11.35 -13.63
N PHE A 48 6.89 10.56 -14.21
CA PHE A 48 6.72 9.12 -13.94
C PHE A 48 7.17 8.30 -15.15
N ASN A 49 8.13 7.42 -14.95
CA ASN A 49 8.62 6.54 -16.01
C ASN A 49 7.74 5.27 -16.10
N ILE A 50 6.60 5.39 -16.75
CA ILE A 50 5.60 4.31 -16.86
C ILE A 50 5.82 3.37 -18.04
N GLY A 51 6.66 3.74 -19.01
CA GLY A 51 6.81 3.05 -20.30
C GLY A 51 5.56 3.18 -21.15
N LEU A 52 5.52 2.38 -22.22
CA LEU A 52 4.31 2.20 -23.01
C LEU A 52 3.37 1.26 -22.24
N ASN A 53 2.21 1.76 -21.84
CA ASN A 53 1.24 1.01 -21.03
C ASN A 53 -0.17 1.19 -21.61
N GLU A 54 -0.72 0.11 -22.15
CA GLU A 54 -2.02 0.11 -22.82
C GLU A 54 -3.19 0.35 -21.85
N GLU A 55 -3.05 -0.06 -20.58
CA GLU A 55 -4.07 0.15 -19.56
C GLU A 55 -4.25 1.64 -19.26
N ILE A 56 -3.15 2.38 -19.12
CA ILE A 56 -3.19 3.85 -18.95
C ILE A 56 -3.84 4.52 -20.16
N ILE A 57 -3.48 4.11 -21.37
CA ILE A 57 -4.09 4.65 -22.60
C ILE A 57 -5.59 4.36 -22.62
N SER A 58 -5.98 3.15 -22.24
CA SER A 58 -7.39 2.73 -22.18
C SER A 58 -8.19 3.55 -21.16
N LEU A 59 -7.60 3.87 -20.00
CA LEU A 59 -8.22 4.73 -19.00
C LEU A 59 -8.47 6.16 -19.53
N TYR A 60 -7.51 6.74 -20.26
CA TYR A 60 -7.73 8.04 -20.92
C TYR A 60 -8.84 7.98 -21.97
N LYS A 61 -8.86 6.95 -22.83
CA LYS A 61 -9.92 6.77 -23.82
C LYS A 61 -11.28 6.62 -23.16
N LYS A 62 -11.36 5.85 -22.06
CA LYS A 62 -12.59 5.70 -21.28
C LYS A 62 -13.05 7.03 -20.68
N ALA A 63 -12.12 7.82 -20.16
CA ALA A 63 -12.44 9.14 -19.62
C ALA A 63 -13.04 10.08 -20.69
N ILE A 64 -12.49 10.06 -21.92
CA ILE A 64 -13.01 10.86 -23.03
C ILE A 64 -14.44 10.44 -23.37
N ILE A 65 -14.70 9.14 -23.52
CA ILE A 65 -16.05 8.62 -23.83
C ILE A 65 -17.07 9.05 -22.77
N ILE A 66 -16.71 8.92 -21.48
CA ILE A 66 -17.60 9.32 -20.38
C ILE A 66 -17.82 10.84 -20.37
N ALA A 67 -16.78 11.63 -20.64
CA ALA A 67 -16.89 13.09 -20.70
C ALA A 67 -17.76 13.57 -21.86
N GLU A 68 -17.73 12.87 -23.00
CA GLU A 68 -18.55 13.17 -24.16
C GLU A 68 -20.03 12.77 -23.94
N ALA A 69 -20.27 11.62 -23.29
CA ALA A 69 -21.63 11.13 -23.02
C ALA A 69 -22.38 11.98 -21.99
N GLN A 70 -21.71 12.56 -21.02
CA GLN A 70 -22.27 13.38 -19.93
C GLN A 70 -23.49 12.78 -19.22
N GLU A 71 -23.49 11.46 -19.06
CA GLU A 71 -24.55 10.74 -18.35
C GLU A 71 -24.55 11.07 -16.85
N ALA A 72 -25.59 10.64 -16.14
CA ALA A 72 -25.70 10.87 -14.69
C ALA A 72 -24.46 10.36 -13.94
N CYS A 73 -23.93 11.17 -13.04
CA CYS A 73 -22.73 10.87 -12.24
C CYS A 73 -21.42 10.72 -13.04
N TYR A 74 -21.34 11.24 -14.28
CA TYR A 74 -20.12 11.18 -15.09
C TYR A 74 -18.90 11.83 -14.41
N GLN A 75 -19.09 12.90 -13.63
CA GLN A 75 -18.01 13.57 -12.90
C GLN A 75 -17.39 12.66 -11.83
N GLN A 76 -18.20 11.86 -11.13
CA GLN A 76 -17.72 10.87 -10.15
C GLN A 76 -16.95 9.76 -10.86
N ALA A 77 -17.41 9.28 -12.00
CA ALA A 77 -16.70 8.31 -12.81
C ALA A 77 -15.35 8.85 -13.31
N LEU A 78 -15.30 10.10 -13.80
CA LEU A 78 -14.06 10.78 -14.21
C LEU A 78 -13.10 10.96 -13.03
N SER A 79 -13.61 11.32 -11.86
CA SER A 79 -12.80 11.44 -10.63
C SER A 79 -12.14 10.11 -10.26
N GLY A 80 -12.87 8.99 -10.34
CA GLY A 80 -12.33 7.65 -10.13
C GLY A 80 -11.23 7.30 -11.13
N ILE A 81 -11.42 7.63 -12.41
CA ILE A 81 -10.40 7.41 -13.45
C ILE A 81 -9.17 8.26 -13.20
N ALA A 82 -9.30 9.53 -12.84
CA ALA A 82 -8.15 10.39 -12.52
C ALA A 82 -7.33 9.85 -11.34
N CYS A 83 -7.98 9.42 -10.26
CA CYS A 83 -7.31 8.76 -9.14
C CYS A 83 -6.58 7.47 -9.58
N ASN A 84 -7.22 6.66 -10.43
CA ASN A 84 -6.60 5.42 -10.94
C ASN A 84 -5.38 5.72 -11.80
N LEU A 85 -5.45 6.69 -12.73
CA LEU A 85 -4.33 7.10 -13.57
C LEU A 85 -3.11 7.51 -12.74
N ILE A 86 -3.30 8.33 -11.69
CA ILE A 86 -2.21 8.75 -10.82
C ILE A 86 -1.64 7.59 -10.03
N SER A 87 -2.51 6.76 -9.44
CA SER A 87 -2.10 5.58 -8.67
C SER A 87 -1.29 4.60 -9.51
N MET A 88 -1.75 4.33 -10.75
CA MET A 88 -1.04 3.48 -11.71
C MET A 88 0.30 4.07 -12.15
N ALA A 89 0.37 5.38 -12.36
CA ALA A 89 1.63 6.04 -12.71
C ALA A 89 2.68 5.91 -11.59
N ILE A 90 2.28 6.12 -10.34
CA ILE A 90 3.13 5.94 -9.16
C ILE A 90 3.57 4.47 -9.04
N TYR A 91 2.62 3.54 -9.15
CA TYR A 91 2.88 2.11 -9.07
C TYR A 91 3.88 1.65 -10.14
N LEU A 92 3.65 1.98 -11.40
CA LEU A 92 4.49 1.56 -12.52
C LEU A 92 5.90 2.19 -12.45
N SER A 93 5.98 3.48 -12.13
CA SER A 93 7.26 4.18 -12.02
C SER A 93 8.11 3.56 -10.90
N ARG A 94 7.55 3.42 -9.70
CA ARG A 94 8.27 2.82 -8.57
C ARG A 94 8.68 1.37 -8.83
N ASN A 95 7.82 0.56 -9.41
CA ASN A 95 8.16 -0.84 -9.70
C ASN A 95 9.24 -0.96 -10.80
N ARG A 96 9.30 -0.04 -11.78
CA ARG A 96 10.39 -0.03 -12.77
C ARG A 96 11.74 0.31 -12.14
N ASP A 97 11.77 1.26 -11.24
CA ASP A 97 13.00 1.64 -10.53
C ASP A 97 13.49 0.49 -9.64
N PHE A 98 12.59 -0.21 -8.96
CA PHE A 98 12.92 -1.40 -8.15
C PHE A 98 13.29 -2.62 -9.00
N SER A 99 12.66 -2.84 -10.17
CA SER A 99 12.95 -3.98 -11.05
C SER A 99 14.33 -3.91 -11.71
N ARG A 100 14.86 -2.71 -11.93
CA ARG A 100 16.22 -2.49 -12.47
C ARG A 100 17.32 -2.80 -11.46
N SER A 101 16.98 -2.85 -10.19
CA SER A 101 17.87 -3.25 -9.09
C SER A 101 17.35 -4.57 -8.52
N ASN A 102 18.25 -5.39 -7.99
CA ASN A 102 17.89 -6.64 -7.27
C ASN A 102 17.05 -6.38 -6.00
N ILE A 103 16.68 -5.13 -5.75
CA ILE A 103 15.97 -4.66 -4.55
C ILE A 103 14.57 -5.26 -4.45
N ALA A 104 13.82 -5.33 -5.57
CA ALA A 104 12.47 -5.92 -5.54
C ALA A 104 12.50 -7.37 -5.07
N THR A 105 13.44 -8.16 -5.58
CA THR A 105 13.64 -9.55 -5.16
C THR A 105 14.03 -9.64 -3.70
N GLN A 106 14.96 -8.80 -3.23
CA GLN A 106 15.38 -8.76 -1.83
C GLN A 106 14.22 -8.41 -0.89
N ILE A 107 13.41 -7.41 -1.23
CA ILE A 107 12.25 -7.03 -0.42
C ILE A 107 11.16 -8.12 -0.43
N ASN A 108 10.95 -8.78 -1.57
CA ASN A 108 10.02 -9.92 -1.62
C ASN A 108 10.51 -11.09 -0.78
N ASN A 109 11.80 -11.40 -0.77
CA ASN A 109 12.38 -12.41 0.11
C ASN A 109 12.16 -12.05 1.59
N ALA A 110 12.35 -10.79 1.97
CA ALA A 110 12.05 -10.33 3.33
C ALA A 110 10.56 -10.49 3.68
N LYS A 111 9.64 -10.20 2.75
CA LYS A 111 8.20 -10.43 2.98
C LYS A 111 7.84 -11.90 3.15
N ILE A 112 8.46 -12.79 2.37
CA ILE A 112 8.29 -14.24 2.51
C ILE A 112 8.80 -14.68 3.88
N ALA A 113 10.00 -14.23 4.30
CA ALA A 113 10.55 -14.56 5.60
C ALA A 113 9.64 -14.11 6.77
N VAL A 114 8.94 -12.96 6.65
CA VAL A 114 7.92 -12.54 7.63
C VAL A 114 6.77 -13.55 7.69
N GLN A 115 6.29 -14.04 6.57
CA GLN A 115 5.17 -15.01 6.54
C GLN A 115 5.56 -16.37 7.12
N GLU A 116 6.78 -16.84 6.82
CA GLU A 116 7.26 -18.14 7.26
C GLU A 116 7.66 -18.16 8.74
N ASN A 117 8.14 -17.04 9.28
CA ASN A 117 8.69 -16.95 10.64
C ASN A 117 8.01 -15.87 11.49
N ILE A 118 6.71 -15.69 11.32
CA ILE A 118 5.95 -14.57 11.90
C ILE A 118 6.07 -14.44 13.42
N ASN A 119 6.27 -15.54 14.12
CA ASN A 119 6.38 -15.60 15.58
C ASN A 119 7.75 -15.11 16.11
N THR A 120 8.83 -15.28 15.34
CA THR A 120 10.20 -14.99 15.83
C THR A 120 10.89 -13.87 15.07
N ILE A 121 10.52 -13.66 13.80
CA ILE A 121 11.25 -12.75 12.90
C ILE A 121 11.38 -11.32 13.46
N THR A 122 12.57 -10.78 13.37
CA THR A 122 12.92 -9.41 13.77
C THR A 122 13.23 -8.52 12.55
N PRO A 123 13.11 -7.20 12.68
CA PRO A 123 13.52 -6.28 11.63
C PRO A 123 15.00 -6.38 11.26
N GLU A 124 15.86 -6.71 12.22
CA GLU A 124 17.29 -6.90 12.05
C GLU A 124 17.60 -8.11 11.19
N GLU A 125 16.96 -9.26 11.46
CA GLU A 125 17.08 -10.48 10.65
C GLU A 125 16.60 -10.25 9.21
N LEU A 126 15.55 -9.46 9.00
CA LEU A 126 15.11 -9.09 7.65
C LEU A 126 16.19 -8.28 6.90
N ALA A 127 16.91 -7.41 7.59
CA ALA A 127 18.02 -6.67 6.97
C ALA A 127 19.17 -7.62 6.57
N GLU A 128 19.49 -8.61 7.40
CA GLU A 128 20.49 -9.64 7.11
C GLU A 128 20.10 -10.48 5.89
N ILE A 129 18.85 -10.98 5.82
CA ILE A 129 18.32 -11.73 4.68
C ILE A 129 18.46 -10.95 3.37
N THR A 130 18.30 -9.62 3.43
CA THR A 130 18.44 -8.75 2.25
C THR A 130 19.87 -8.32 1.96
N CYS A 131 20.84 -8.74 2.76
CA CYS A 131 22.24 -8.31 2.68
C CYS A 131 22.39 -6.77 2.69
N MET A 132 21.57 -6.08 3.48
CA MET A 132 21.60 -4.63 3.66
C MET A 132 21.92 -4.25 5.08
N SER A 133 22.55 -3.06 5.27
CA SER A 133 22.56 -2.46 6.60
C SER A 133 21.13 -2.13 7.04
N TYR A 134 20.83 -2.25 8.34
CA TYR A 134 19.48 -2.01 8.87
C TYR A 134 18.91 -0.64 8.48
N SER A 135 19.72 0.41 8.53
CA SER A 135 19.32 1.75 8.12
C SER A 135 18.87 1.83 6.67
N LYS A 136 19.66 1.22 5.76
CA LYS A 136 19.34 1.15 4.32
C LYS A 136 18.10 0.30 4.07
N PHE A 137 18.02 -0.88 4.68
CA PHE A 137 16.87 -1.78 4.59
C PHE A 137 15.59 -1.08 5.04
N ARG A 138 15.59 -0.47 6.25
CA ARG A 138 14.42 0.23 6.79
C ARG A 138 13.88 1.30 5.87
N LYS A 139 14.77 2.10 5.25
CA LYS A 139 14.38 3.14 4.29
C LYS A 139 13.72 2.54 3.06
N ILE A 140 14.41 1.59 2.41
CA ILE A 140 13.95 0.96 1.17
C ILE A 140 12.67 0.15 1.40
N PHE A 141 12.62 -0.63 2.49
CA PHE A 141 11.45 -1.43 2.84
C PHE A 141 10.20 -0.55 3.05
N LYS A 142 10.37 0.59 3.76
CA LYS A 142 9.27 1.55 3.95
C LYS A 142 8.84 2.19 2.62
N GLU A 143 9.79 2.52 1.75
CA GLU A 143 9.50 3.09 0.44
C GLU A 143 8.75 2.09 -0.45
N TYR A 144 9.11 0.81 -0.38
CA TYR A 144 8.50 -0.26 -1.17
C TYR A 144 7.13 -0.69 -0.64
N THR A 145 6.99 -0.86 0.69
CA THR A 145 5.78 -1.44 1.32
C THR A 145 4.83 -0.40 1.91
N GLY A 146 5.27 0.84 2.10
CA GLY A 146 4.56 1.88 2.83
C GLY A 146 4.74 1.81 4.35
N PHE A 147 5.30 0.72 4.91
CA PHE A 147 5.46 0.47 6.34
C PHE A 147 6.93 0.31 6.73
N ALA A 148 7.30 0.80 7.91
CA ALA A 148 8.56 0.40 8.51
C ALA A 148 8.56 -1.10 8.83
N PRO A 149 9.71 -1.83 8.79
CA PRO A 149 9.75 -3.28 8.97
C PRO A 149 9.03 -3.79 10.22
N ALA A 150 9.28 -3.18 11.38
CA ALA A 150 8.60 -3.55 12.64
C ALA A 150 7.08 -3.33 12.56
N GLN A 151 6.64 -2.26 11.93
CA GLN A 151 5.22 -1.99 11.71
C GLN A 151 4.60 -3.02 10.77
N TYR A 152 5.28 -3.38 9.70
CA TYR A 152 4.83 -4.40 8.75
C TYR A 152 4.62 -5.76 9.43
N ILE A 153 5.59 -6.20 10.25
CA ILE A 153 5.47 -7.44 11.04
C ILE A 153 4.23 -7.38 11.95
N GLN A 154 4.01 -6.25 12.64
CA GLN A 154 2.85 -6.08 13.50
C GLN A 154 1.53 -6.15 12.73
N GLU A 155 1.44 -5.51 11.57
CA GLU A 155 0.22 -5.56 10.73
C GLU A 155 -0.08 -7.00 10.28
N ILE A 156 0.93 -7.76 9.85
CA ILE A 156 0.75 -9.18 9.47
C ILE A 156 0.31 -10.02 10.67
N ARG A 157 0.95 -9.86 11.85
CA ARG A 157 0.54 -10.55 13.09
C ARG A 157 -0.92 -10.29 13.43
N ILE A 158 -1.34 -9.03 13.35
CA ILE A 158 -2.73 -8.66 13.67
C ILE A 158 -3.71 -9.20 12.62
N ASN A 159 -3.35 -9.24 11.35
CA ASN A 159 -4.21 -9.84 10.33
C ASN A 159 -4.38 -11.35 10.54
N ILE A 160 -3.31 -12.07 10.85
CA ILE A 160 -3.39 -13.50 11.22
C ILE A 160 -4.22 -13.67 12.52
N ALA A 161 -4.03 -12.79 13.51
CA ALA A 161 -4.84 -12.83 14.73
C ALA A 161 -6.33 -12.69 14.45
N LYS A 162 -6.74 -11.78 13.54
CA LYS A 162 -8.15 -11.64 13.12
C LYS A 162 -8.69 -12.95 12.53
N GLU A 163 -7.93 -13.59 11.65
CA GLU A 163 -8.31 -14.88 11.05
C GLU A 163 -8.45 -15.97 12.11
N MET A 164 -7.48 -16.08 13.03
CA MET A 164 -7.52 -17.06 14.10
C MET A 164 -8.69 -16.81 15.09
N LEU A 165 -8.95 -15.54 15.42
CA LEU A 165 -10.07 -15.15 16.26
C LEU A 165 -11.42 -15.49 15.62
N THR A 166 -11.53 -15.38 14.31
CA THR A 166 -12.77 -15.68 13.56
C THR A 166 -12.97 -17.18 13.33
N ASN A 167 -11.90 -17.91 13.01
CA ASN A 167 -12.00 -19.25 12.45
C ASN A 167 -11.61 -20.37 13.42
N THR A 168 -11.16 -20.04 14.65
CA THR A 168 -10.71 -21.05 15.62
C THR A 168 -11.29 -20.84 17.01
N SER A 169 -11.31 -21.90 17.81
CA SER A 169 -11.65 -21.88 19.24
C SER A 169 -10.46 -21.64 20.16
N LYS A 170 -9.25 -21.39 19.61
CA LYS A 170 -8.05 -21.11 20.41
C LYS A 170 -8.28 -19.95 21.38
N SER A 171 -7.75 -20.07 22.58
CA SER A 171 -7.79 -18.97 23.55
C SER A 171 -6.98 -17.77 23.03
N ILE A 172 -7.31 -16.57 23.49
CA ILE A 172 -6.58 -15.36 23.09
C ILE A 172 -5.09 -15.42 23.52
N LYS A 173 -4.83 -16.11 24.64
CA LYS A 173 -3.47 -16.34 25.12
C LYS A 173 -2.67 -17.23 24.15
N GLU A 174 -3.26 -18.32 23.65
CA GLU A 174 -2.63 -19.19 22.65
C GLU A 174 -2.36 -18.44 21.36
N ILE A 175 -3.35 -17.67 20.86
CA ILE A 175 -3.17 -16.84 19.65
C ILE A 175 -2.02 -15.85 19.82
N ALA A 176 -1.99 -15.12 20.94
CA ALA A 176 -0.92 -14.18 21.22
C ALA A 176 0.47 -14.86 21.19
N PHE A 177 0.58 -16.02 21.87
CA PHE A 177 1.83 -16.75 21.94
C PHE A 177 2.27 -17.31 20.58
N GLU A 178 1.37 -17.88 19.80
CA GLU A 178 1.66 -18.38 18.44
C GLU A 178 2.12 -17.28 17.48
N LEU A 179 1.72 -16.04 17.74
CA LEU A 179 2.13 -14.88 16.95
C LEU A 179 3.38 -14.17 17.50
N GLY A 180 4.06 -14.78 18.48
CA GLY A 180 5.31 -14.28 19.04
C GLY A 180 5.14 -13.12 20.04
N TYR A 181 3.97 -13.01 20.69
CA TYR A 181 3.78 -12.07 21.78
C TYR A 181 4.08 -12.78 23.13
N GLU A 182 5.16 -12.39 23.78
CA GLU A 182 5.50 -12.92 25.11
C GLU A 182 4.49 -12.50 26.18
N ASN A 183 3.85 -11.34 25.98
CA ASN A 183 2.91 -10.75 26.92
C ASN A 183 1.55 -10.54 26.28
N LYS A 184 0.51 -11.20 26.86
CA LYS A 184 -0.88 -11.07 26.43
C LYS A 184 -1.38 -9.63 26.48
N ASP A 185 -1.01 -8.86 27.49
CA ASP A 185 -1.52 -7.49 27.66
C ASP A 185 -0.96 -6.55 26.60
N TYR A 186 0.29 -6.79 26.21
CA TYR A 186 0.88 -6.09 25.07
C TYR A 186 0.15 -6.42 23.77
N PHE A 187 -0.16 -7.70 23.52
CA PHE A 187 -0.98 -8.11 22.38
C PHE A 187 -2.35 -7.40 22.38
N PHE A 188 -3.05 -7.36 23.51
CA PHE A 188 -4.33 -6.64 23.63
C PHE A 188 -4.22 -5.16 23.24
N THR A 189 -3.17 -4.51 23.73
CA THR A 189 -2.90 -3.09 23.44
C THR A 189 -2.65 -2.86 21.95
N VAL A 190 -1.80 -3.66 21.34
CA VAL A 190 -1.47 -3.57 19.90
C VAL A 190 -2.71 -3.88 19.06
N PHE A 191 -3.42 -4.98 19.37
CA PHE A 191 -4.62 -5.37 18.64
C PHE A 191 -5.68 -4.28 18.68
N LYS A 192 -5.99 -3.74 19.88
CA LYS A 192 -6.96 -2.65 20.03
C LYS A 192 -6.52 -1.39 19.27
N LYS A 193 -5.23 -1.05 19.33
CA LYS A 193 -4.69 0.12 18.61
C LYS A 193 -4.88 0.01 17.10
N LEU A 194 -4.65 -1.18 16.51
CA LEU A 194 -4.70 -1.38 15.06
C LEU A 194 -6.10 -1.72 14.54
N THR A 195 -6.98 -2.28 15.36
CA THR A 195 -8.33 -2.71 14.94
C THR A 195 -9.48 -1.85 15.49
N GLY A 196 -9.20 -1.01 16.48
CA GLY A 196 -10.22 -0.22 17.19
C GLY A 196 -11.00 -1.01 18.26
N SER A 197 -10.87 -2.34 18.35
CA SER A 197 -11.59 -3.20 19.28
C SER A 197 -10.66 -4.17 20.01
N THR A 198 -11.11 -4.70 21.17
CA THR A 198 -10.34 -5.74 21.87
C THR A 198 -10.45 -7.08 21.13
N PRO A 199 -9.48 -8.01 21.29
CA PRO A 199 -9.58 -9.35 20.71
C PRO A 199 -10.85 -10.10 21.12
N ILE A 200 -11.31 -9.93 22.38
CA ILE A 200 -12.54 -10.52 22.89
C ILE A 200 -13.75 -9.97 22.15
N SER A 201 -13.85 -8.65 22.06
CA SER A 201 -14.95 -7.98 21.35
C SER A 201 -14.95 -8.33 19.87
N TYR A 202 -13.77 -8.41 19.25
CA TYR A 202 -13.61 -8.79 17.84
C TYR A 202 -14.15 -10.20 17.59
N ARG A 203 -13.76 -11.19 18.41
CA ARG A 203 -14.26 -12.56 18.32
C ARG A 203 -15.77 -12.64 18.48
N LYS A 204 -16.31 -11.97 19.49
CA LYS A 204 -17.75 -11.94 19.73
C LYS A 204 -18.53 -11.39 18.52
N HIS A 205 -18.02 -10.35 17.88
CA HIS A 205 -18.64 -9.79 16.67
C HIS A 205 -18.54 -10.68 15.43
N THR A 206 -17.45 -11.44 15.30
CA THR A 206 -17.21 -12.25 14.08
C THR A 206 -17.80 -13.65 14.16
N GLN A 207 -17.88 -14.24 15.37
CA GLN A 207 -18.41 -15.59 15.57
C GLN A 207 -19.86 -15.62 16.04
N GLY A 208 -20.44 -14.46 16.39
CA GLY A 208 -21.75 -14.40 17.07
C GLY A 208 -21.68 -14.85 18.54
N ASP A 209 -22.82 -14.82 19.24
CA ASP A 209 -22.90 -15.20 20.68
C ASP A 209 -22.75 -16.73 20.93
N SER A 210 -22.38 -17.53 19.94
CA SER A 210 -22.53 -19.00 19.97
C SER A 210 -21.32 -19.78 20.49
N ILE A 211 -20.19 -19.15 20.81
CA ILE A 211 -19.01 -19.87 21.32
C ILE A 211 -18.48 -19.16 22.57
N THR A 212 -19.00 -19.51 23.71
CA THR A 212 -18.33 -19.29 25.02
C THR A 212 -17.31 -20.42 25.19
N PRO A 213 -15.99 -20.16 25.26
CA PRO A 213 -15.04 -21.19 25.70
C PRO A 213 -15.31 -21.52 27.15
N PRO A 214 -15.13 -22.77 27.60
CA PRO A 214 -15.21 -23.09 29.01
C PRO A 214 -14.16 -22.27 29.78
N GLU A 215 -14.59 -21.63 30.86
CA GLU A 215 -13.70 -21.01 31.84
C GLU A 215 -12.85 -22.12 32.48
N LEU A 216 -11.52 -22.04 32.31
CA LEU A 216 -10.51 -22.77 33.07
C LEU A 216 -9.61 -21.78 33.79
#